data_9ac039026b01ceafd2b7b12a35f130e8
#
_entry.id   9ac039026b01ceafd2b7b12a35f130e8
#
_cell.length_a   1.000
_cell.length_b   1.000
_cell.length_c   1.000
_cell.angle_alpha   90.00
_cell.angle_beta   90.00
_cell.angle_gamma   90.00
#
_symmetry.space_group_name_H-M   'P 1'
#
loop_
_entity.id
_entity.type
_entity.pdbx_description
1 polymer ?
#
loop_
_entity_poly.entity_id
_entity_poly.type
_entity_poly.pdbx_seq_one_letter_code
_entity_poly.pdbx_strand_id
1 'polypeptide(L)'
;MEYAAFFVGEHLFGFPVVLVQEIGKPVEVFPVPGHDPRVSGLVNLRGRTAVALDLRRSLLGPEHGYTAKDRRKFIVLETTEALPSHAREMGLDTHREPVVLIVDEVQGILDGQKLEFHPPPAHVAERHVEGVMKVGDRLMTLISIPKLVEDLLPRKEETP
;
A
#
# COMPACT_ATOMS: atom_id res chain seq x y z
N MET A 1 5.77 -14.38 9.87
CA MET A 1 5.24 -13.03 9.63
C MET A 1 3.89 -13.14 8.94
N GLU A 2 2.93 -12.35 9.37
CA GLU A 2 1.62 -12.31 8.75
C GLU A 2 1.55 -11.18 7.73
N TYR A 3 0.81 -11.42 6.65
CA TYR A 3 0.66 -10.48 5.55
C TYR A 3 -0.80 -10.08 5.37
N ALA A 4 -1.02 -8.80 5.15
CA ALA A 4 -2.30 -8.29 4.68
C ALA A 4 -2.36 -8.53 3.17
N ALA A 5 -3.34 -9.30 2.72
CA ALA A 5 -3.51 -9.65 1.31
C ALA A 5 -4.71 -8.90 0.74
N PHE A 6 -4.55 -8.36 -0.45
CA PHE A 6 -5.59 -7.56 -1.10
C PHE A 6 -5.51 -7.69 -2.61
N PHE A 7 -6.61 -7.40 -3.27
CA PHE A 7 -6.69 -7.39 -4.72
C PHE A 7 -6.62 -5.97 -5.28
N VAL A 8 -5.87 -5.83 -6.34
CA VAL A 8 -5.90 -4.66 -7.22
C VAL A 8 -6.10 -5.20 -8.63
N GLY A 9 -7.26 -4.90 -9.22
CA GLY A 9 -7.69 -5.61 -10.42
C GLY A 9 -7.84 -7.10 -10.09
N GLU A 10 -7.29 -7.95 -10.94
CA GLU A 10 -7.31 -9.41 -10.76
C GLU A 10 -6.08 -9.94 -10.02
N HIS A 11 -5.16 -9.06 -9.64
CA HIS A 11 -3.89 -9.44 -9.05
C HIS A 11 -3.93 -9.38 -7.54
N LEU A 12 -3.33 -10.40 -6.91
CA LEU A 12 -3.20 -10.47 -5.45
C LEU A 12 -1.86 -9.89 -5.03
N PHE A 13 -1.93 -8.96 -4.08
CA PHE A 13 -0.76 -8.31 -3.49
C PHE A 13 -0.78 -8.50 -1.98
N GLY A 14 0.36 -8.30 -1.37
CA GLY A 14 0.46 -8.37 0.08
C GLY A 14 1.63 -7.57 0.63
N PHE A 15 1.53 -7.24 1.90
CA PHE A 15 2.61 -6.62 2.67
C PHE A 15 2.41 -6.96 4.15
N PRO A 16 3.44 -6.75 5.01
CA PRO A 16 3.33 -7.13 6.41
C PRO A 16 2.15 -6.45 7.12
N VAL A 17 1.32 -7.25 7.78
CA VAL A 17 0.09 -6.76 8.41
C VAL A 17 0.36 -5.78 9.56
N VAL A 18 1.55 -5.82 10.14
CA VAL A 18 1.94 -4.90 11.20
C VAL A 18 1.86 -3.42 10.77
N LEU A 19 1.92 -3.18 9.46
CA LEU A 19 1.82 -1.82 8.91
C LEU A 19 0.38 -1.32 8.81
N VAL A 20 -0.62 -2.17 9.01
CA VAL A 20 -2.03 -1.81 8.88
C VAL A 20 -2.57 -1.30 10.22
N GLN A 21 -3.13 -0.10 10.22
CA GLN A 21 -3.88 0.41 11.35
C GLN A 21 -5.31 -0.12 11.34
N GLU A 22 -5.99 0.05 10.20
CA GLU A 22 -7.35 -0.42 10.04
C GLU A 22 -7.71 -0.56 8.56
N ILE A 23 -8.77 -1.30 8.31
CA ILE A 23 -9.38 -1.39 7.00
C ILE A 23 -10.73 -0.72 7.10
N GLY A 24 -10.93 0.32 6.31
CA GLY A 24 -12.10 1.17 6.40
C GLY A 24 -12.93 1.21 5.13
N LYS A 25 -14.14 1.73 5.30
CA LYS A 25 -14.99 2.04 4.16
C LYS A 25 -14.43 3.26 3.45
N PRO A 26 -14.64 3.36 2.13
CA PRO A 26 -14.22 4.55 1.39
C PRO A 26 -14.86 5.82 1.95
N VAL A 27 -14.05 6.86 2.02
CA VAL A 27 -14.51 8.21 2.34
C VAL A 27 -14.21 9.11 1.14
N GLU A 28 -14.76 10.31 1.14
CA GLU A 28 -14.52 11.25 0.04
C GLU A 28 -13.05 11.60 -0.07
N VAL A 29 -12.54 11.56 -1.30
CA VAL A 29 -11.17 11.96 -1.63
C VAL A 29 -11.21 13.33 -2.28
N PHE A 30 -10.43 14.26 -1.73
CA PHE A 30 -10.31 15.61 -2.27
C PHE A 30 -9.04 15.68 -3.12
N PRO A 31 -9.16 15.75 -4.46
CA PRO A 31 -8.00 15.82 -5.33
C PRO A 31 -7.13 17.05 -5.04
N VAL A 32 -5.82 16.89 -5.10
CA VAL A 32 -4.88 17.99 -4.93
C VAL A 32 -4.17 18.21 -6.27
N PRO A 33 -4.37 19.38 -6.90
CA PRO A 33 -3.74 19.66 -8.19
C PRO A 33 -2.20 19.66 -8.10
N GLY A 34 -1.55 19.22 -9.17
CA GLY A 34 -0.09 19.28 -9.29
C GLY A 34 0.67 18.13 -8.65
N HIS A 35 -0.02 17.15 -8.09
CA HIS A 35 0.61 15.96 -7.52
C HIS A 35 0.75 14.83 -8.55
N ASP A 36 1.59 13.86 -8.21
CA ASP A 36 1.72 12.63 -8.97
C ASP A 36 0.32 11.99 -9.15
N PRO A 37 -0.05 11.56 -10.36
CA PRO A 37 -1.38 10.95 -10.58
C PRO A 37 -1.66 9.71 -9.73
N ARG A 38 -0.63 9.07 -9.20
CA ARG A 38 -0.78 7.92 -8.30
C ARG A 38 -1.23 8.35 -6.90
N VAL A 39 -1.15 9.62 -6.59
CA VAL A 39 -1.70 10.21 -5.36
C VAL A 39 -3.12 10.68 -5.70
N SER A 40 -4.12 10.01 -5.12
CA SER A 40 -5.53 10.36 -5.36
C SER A 40 -5.90 11.72 -4.78
N GLY A 41 -5.35 12.05 -3.64
CA GLY A 41 -5.62 13.30 -2.96
C GLY A 41 -5.58 13.15 -1.45
N LEU A 42 -6.41 13.95 -0.77
CA LEU A 42 -6.49 13.96 0.68
C LEU A 42 -7.84 13.42 1.15
N VAL A 43 -7.82 12.74 2.28
CA VAL A 43 -9.02 12.26 2.94
C VAL A 43 -9.03 12.74 4.39
N ASN A 44 -10.22 12.87 4.95
CA ASN A 44 -10.39 13.18 6.37
C ASN A 44 -10.70 11.88 7.12
N LEU A 45 -9.78 11.49 7.99
CA LEU A 45 -9.95 10.34 8.86
C LEU A 45 -10.14 10.80 10.29
N ARG A 46 -11.39 10.88 10.73
CA ARG A 46 -11.71 11.24 12.12
C ARG A 46 -11.06 12.55 12.57
N GLY A 47 -11.09 13.56 11.70
CA GLY A 47 -10.50 14.85 11.99
C GLY A 47 -9.01 14.98 11.66
N ARG A 48 -8.37 13.91 11.19
CA ARG A 48 -6.98 13.95 10.72
C ARG A 48 -6.95 13.87 9.20
N THR A 49 -6.08 14.68 8.61
CA THR A 49 -5.85 14.62 7.16
C THR A 49 -4.88 13.50 6.85
N ALA A 50 -5.25 12.67 5.88
CA ALA A 50 -4.40 11.59 5.38
C ALA A 50 -4.25 11.70 3.87
N VAL A 51 -3.13 11.20 3.35
CA VAL A 51 -2.89 11.13 1.91
C VAL A 51 -3.39 9.79 1.40
N ALA A 52 -4.18 9.82 0.32
CA ALA A 52 -4.70 8.61 -0.30
C ALA A 52 -3.91 8.27 -1.57
N LEU A 53 -3.39 7.06 -1.64
CA LEU A 53 -2.64 6.53 -2.76
C LEU A 53 -3.50 5.57 -3.56
N ASP A 54 -3.56 5.80 -4.88
CA ASP A 54 -4.30 4.96 -5.82
C ASP A 54 -3.43 3.77 -6.22
N LEU A 55 -3.71 2.58 -5.68
CA LEU A 55 -2.88 1.42 -5.98
C LEU A 55 -3.13 0.82 -7.36
N ARG A 56 -4.26 1.11 -8.00
CA ARG A 56 -4.40 0.74 -9.42
C ARG A 56 -3.39 1.49 -10.28
N ARG A 57 -3.29 2.79 -10.11
CA ARG A 57 -2.31 3.59 -10.86
C ARG A 57 -0.88 3.23 -10.50
N SER A 58 -0.65 2.95 -9.23
CA SER A 58 0.69 2.62 -8.74
C SER A 58 1.19 1.26 -9.23
N LEU A 59 0.30 0.27 -9.29
CA LEU A 59 0.66 -1.12 -9.56
C LEU A 59 0.28 -1.60 -10.94
N LEU A 60 -0.77 -1.06 -11.55
CA LEU A 60 -1.26 -1.50 -12.87
C LEU A 60 -0.97 -0.49 -13.99
N GLY A 61 -0.75 0.76 -13.66
CA GLY A 61 -0.45 1.78 -14.66
C GLY A 61 -1.32 3.02 -14.55
N PRO A 62 -0.85 4.16 -15.09
CA PRO A 62 -1.49 5.45 -14.88
C PRO A 62 -2.91 5.58 -15.44
N GLU A 63 -3.29 4.75 -16.42
CA GLU A 63 -4.62 4.76 -17.01
C GLU A 63 -5.68 3.98 -16.24
N HIS A 64 -5.30 3.30 -15.16
CA HIS A 64 -6.18 2.38 -14.42
C HIS A 64 -6.80 2.97 -13.15
N GLY A 65 -6.79 4.28 -12.98
CA GLY A 65 -7.21 4.92 -11.74
C GLY A 65 -8.63 4.58 -11.28
N TYR A 66 -8.84 4.68 -9.97
CA TYR A 66 -10.17 4.52 -9.38
C TYR A 66 -11.04 5.74 -9.67
N THR A 67 -12.32 5.49 -9.92
CA THR A 67 -13.34 6.53 -9.96
C THR A 67 -14.23 6.40 -8.73
N ALA A 68 -15.07 7.41 -8.50
CA ALA A 68 -16.00 7.39 -7.36
C ALA A 68 -17.04 6.27 -7.47
N LYS A 69 -17.25 5.71 -8.66
CA LYS A 69 -18.20 4.62 -8.91
C LYS A 69 -17.61 3.24 -8.66
N ASP A 70 -16.30 3.11 -8.57
CA ASP A 70 -15.66 1.84 -8.39
C ASP A 70 -15.82 1.33 -6.96
N ARG A 71 -16.03 0.03 -6.82
CA ARG A 71 -15.92 -0.61 -5.52
C ARG A 71 -14.46 -0.56 -5.09
N ARG A 72 -14.26 -0.14 -3.86
CA ARG A 72 -12.91 0.02 -3.32
C ARG A 72 -12.93 -0.11 -1.81
N LYS A 73 -11.79 -0.44 -1.26
CA LYS A 73 -11.54 -0.48 0.18
C LYS A 73 -10.37 0.42 0.50
N PHE A 74 -10.39 0.98 1.69
CA PHE A 74 -9.31 1.83 2.16
C PHE A 74 -8.53 1.09 3.23
N ILE A 75 -7.23 0.92 3.01
CA ILE A 75 -6.32 0.38 4.01
C ILE A 75 -5.58 1.56 4.62
N VAL A 76 -5.80 1.81 5.90
CA VAL A 76 -5.12 2.88 6.63
C VAL A 76 -3.84 2.32 7.22
N LEU A 77 -2.72 2.93 6.90
CA LEU A 77 -1.42 2.52 7.42
C LEU A 77 -1.15 3.17 8.77
N GLU A 78 -0.45 2.43 9.64
CA GLU A 78 0.14 3.03 10.84
C GLU A 78 1.16 4.08 10.41
N THR A 79 1.30 5.15 11.18
CA THR A 79 2.40 6.08 10.98
C THR A 79 3.70 5.47 11.47
N THR A 80 4.83 5.97 11.00
CA THR A 80 6.15 5.49 11.41
C THR A 80 6.29 5.47 12.94
N GLU A 81 5.84 6.52 13.61
CA GLU A 81 5.95 6.62 15.07
C GLU A 81 5.08 5.61 15.81
N ALA A 82 3.95 5.23 15.23
CA ALA A 82 3.02 4.28 15.85
C ALA A 82 3.43 2.82 15.63
N LEU A 83 4.40 2.55 14.76
CA LEU A 83 4.87 1.20 14.52
C LEU A 83 5.60 0.66 15.74
N PRO A 84 5.38 -0.64 16.08
CA PRO A 84 6.13 -1.25 17.16
C PRO A 84 7.61 -1.31 16.83
N SER A 85 8.45 -1.30 17.86
CA SER A 85 9.90 -1.25 17.69
C SER A 85 10.46 -2.41 16.86
N HIS A 86 9.89 -3.62 17.02
CA HIS A 86 10.36 -4.77 16.23
C HIS A 86 10.14 -4.57 14.72
N ALA A 87 9.08 -3.87 14.33
CA ALA A 87 8.84 -3.58 12.91
C ALA A 87 9.91 -2.65 12.37
N ARG A 88 10.27 -1.62 13.14
CA ARG A 88 11.33 -0.68 12.73
C ARG A 88 12.69 -1.35 12.66
N GLU A 89 12.98 -2.27 13.57
CA GLU A 89 14.20 -3.07 13.55
C GLU A 89 14.31 -3.94 12.30
N MET A 90 13.18 -4.34 11.73
CA MET A 90 13.13 -5.11 10.48
C MET A 90 13.20 -4.24 9.23
N GLY A 91 13.39 -2.93 9.39
CA GLY A 91 13.41 -2.00 8.27
C GLY A 91 12.04 -1.65 7.73
N LEU A 92 10.98 -2.00 8.44
CA LEU A 92 9.61 -1.65 8.06
C LEU A 92 9.33 -0.23 8.48
N ASP A 93 8.81 0.54 7.55
CA ASP A 93 8.55 1.95 7.74
C ASP A 93 7.32 2.35 6.91
N THR A 94 6.73 3.47 7.22
CA THR A 94 5.61 4.00 6.48
C THR A 94 5.85 5.49 6.21
N HIS A 95 5.01 6.34 6.78
CA HIS A 95 5.15 7.77 6.60
C HIS A 95 4.88 8.46 7.94
N ARG A 96 5.41 9.66 8.09
CA ARG A 96 5.18 10.47 9.28
C ARG A 96 3.72 10.84 9.44
N GLU A 97 3.03 11.11 8.33
CA GLU A 97 1.60 11.41 8.31
C GLU A 97 0.80 10.16 7.95
N PRO A 98 -0.49 10.11 8.30
CA PRO A 98 -1.34 8.98 7.92
C PRO A 98 -1.43 8.82 6.40
N VAL A 99 -1.33 7.59 5.93
CA VAL A 99 -1.45 7.23 4.51
C VAL A 99 -2.55 6.20 4.36
N VAL A 100 -3.38 6.38 3.34
CA VAL A 100 -4.43 5.45 2.97
C VAL A 100 -4.10 4.82 1.63
N LEU A 101 -4.19 3.51 1.55
CA LEU A 101 -4.05 2.78 0.29
C LEU A 101 -5.44 2.45 -0.23
N ILE A 102 -5.73 2.87 -1.46
CA ILE A 102 -7.00 2.55 -2.13
C ILE A 102 -6.80 1.28 -2.94
N VAL A 103 -7.55 0.24 -2.60
CA VAL A 103 -7.47 -1.08 -3.22
C VAL A 103 -8.87 -1.55 -3.66
N ASP A 104 -8.94 -2.62 -4.46
CA ASP A 104 -10.23 -3.14 -4.93
C ASP A 104 -10.95 -3.89 -3.80
N GLU A 105 -10.24 -4.82 -3.17
CA GLU A 105 -10.82 -5.69 -2.15
C GLU A 105 -9.73 -6.20 -1.22
N VAL A 106 -10.09 -6.49 0.01
CA VAL A 106 -9.16 -7.09 0.99
C VAL A 106 -9.48 -8.57 1.09
N GLN A 107 -8.46 -9.41 0.87
CA GLN A 107 -8.60 -10.86 0.97
C GLN A 107 -8.58 -11.31 2.43
N GLY A 108 -7.69 -10.74 3.24
CA GLY A 108 -7.55 -11.10 4.64
C GLY A 108 -6.09 -11.13 5.07
N ILE A 109 -5.83 -11.85 6.16
CA ILE A 109 -4.49 -12.00 6.72
C ILE A 109 -3.99 -13.40 6.42
N LEU A 110 -2.79 -13.51 5.85
CA LEU A 110 -2.17 -14.78 5.51
C LEU A 110 -0.91 -14.98 6.34
N ASP A 111 -0.74 -16.21 6.85
CA ASP A 111 0.46 -16.59 7.59
C ASP A 111 1.58 -16.94 6.61
N GLY A 112 2.60 -16.09 6.55
CA GLY A 112 3.72 -16.26 5.64
C GLY A 112 4.58 -17.50 5.88
N GLN A 113 4.53 -18.08 7.09
CA GLN A 113 5.27 -19.31 7.38
C GLN A 113 4.74 -20.51 6.62
N LYS A 114 3.47 -20.45 6.21
CA LYS A 114 2.80 -21.52 5.45
C LYS A 114 2.89 -21.29 3.95
N LEU A 115 3.55 -20.23 3.52
CA LEU A 115 3.64 -19.83 2.12
C LEU A 115 5.07 -19.96 1.61
N GLU A 116 5.20 -20.33 0.35
CA GLU A 116 6.50 -20.46 -0.30
C GLU A 116 6.91 -19.13 -0.89
N PHE A 117 8.05 -18.61 -0.45
CA PHE A 117 8.59 -17.33 -0.93
C PHE A 117 9.52 -17.55 -2.11
N HIS A 118 9.36 -16.71 -3.12
CA HIS A 118 10.25 -16.66 -4.28
C HIS A 118 10.72 -15.22 -4.48
N PRO A 119 12.02 -15.01 -4.74
CA PRO A 119 12.47 -13.67 -5.10
C PRO A 119 11.85 -13.25 -6.44
N PRO A 120 11.73 -11.94 -6.70
CA PRO A 120 11.16 -11.49 -7.96
C PRO A 120 12.06 -11.94 -9.13
N PRO A 121 11.46 -12.39 -10.26
CA PRO A 121 12.24 -12.68 -11.45
C PRO A 121 13.01 -11.43 -11.88
N ALA A 122 14.24 -11.61 -12.39
CA ALA A 122 15.13 -10.51 -12.74
C ALA A 122 14.53 -9.53 -13.76
N HIS A 123 13.62 -10.02 -14.61
CA HIS A 123 12.95 -9.19 -15.62
C HIS A 123 11.70 -8.46 -15.10
N VAL A 124 11.29 -8.72 -13.87
CA VAL A 124 10.14 -8.07 -13.20
C VAL A 124 10.64 -7.21 -12.05
N ALA A 125 11.81 -6.61 -12.22
CA ALA A 125 12.43 -5.74 -11.21
C ALA A 125 11.66 -4.42 -11.12
N GLU A 126 10.42 -4.48 -10.63
CA GLU A 126 9.68 -3.29 -10.26
C GLU A 126 10.21 -2.78 -8.92
N ARG A 127 10.31 -1.47 -8.80
CA ARG A 127 10.94 -0.82 -7.63
C ARG A 127 10.29 -1.18 -6.29
N HIS A 128 9.01 -1.57 -6.33
CA HIS A 128 8.22 -1.80 -5.13
C HIS A 128 8.00 -3.29 -4.84
N VAL A 129 8.49 -4.18 -5.70
CA VAL A 129 8.27 -5.63 -5.53
C VAL A 129 9.41 -6.25 -4.75
N GLU A 130 9.09 -6.91 -3.64
CA GLU A 130 10.06 -7.62 -2.82
C GLU A 130 10.17 -9.11 -3.20
N GLY A 131 9.12 -9.67 -3.76
CA GLY A 131 9.08 -11.08 -4.09
C GLY A 131 7.67 -11.55 -4.39
N VAL A 132 7.53 -12.85 -4.46
CA VAL A 132 6.26 -13.50 -4.76
C VAL A 132 6.06 -14.63 -3.76
N MET A 133 4.84 -14.80 -3.26
CA MET A 133 4.46 -15.94 -2.44
C MET A 133 3.39 -16.75 -3.14
N LYS A 134 3.53 -18.06 -3.08
CA LYS A 134 2.53 -18.96 -3.63
C LYS A 134 1.44 -19.20 -2.60
N VAL A 135 0.20 -18.85 -2.96
CA VAL A 135 -0.99 -19.00 -2.12
C VAL A 135 -1.95 -19.93 -2.84
N GLY A 136 -1.91 -21.24 -2.54
CA GLY A 136 -2.67 -22.23 -3.28
C GLY A 136 -2.24 -22.23 -4.75
N ASP A 137 -3.18 -22.04 -5.66
CA ASP A 137 -2.91 -21.97 -7.09
C ASP A 137 -2.59 -20.55 -7.57
N ARG A 138 -2.52 -19.59 -6.67
CA ARG A 138 -2.38 -18.17 -6.97
C ARG A 138 -1.04 -17.65 -6.48
N LEU A 139 -0.51 -16.66 -7.17
CA LEU A 139 0.69 -15.95 -6.74
C LEU A 139 0.29 -14.63 -6.10
N MET A 140 0.86 -14.35 -4.94
CA MET A 140 0.72 -13.06 -4.27
C MET A 140 2.03 -12.30 -4.43
N THR A 141 1.96 -11.12 -5.01
CA THR A 141 3.12 -10.25 -5.15
C THR A 141 3.30 -9.45 -3.87
N LEU A 142 4.49 -9.57 -3.27
CA LEU A 142 4.82 -8.79 -2.08
C LEU A 142 5.34 -7.42 -2.50
N ILE A 143 4.72 -6.39 -1.97
CA ILE A 143 5.14 -5.01 -2.23
C ILE A 143 5.85 -4.44 -1.00
N SER A 144 6.82 -3.59 -1.26
CA SER A 144 7.52 -2.84 -0.21
C SER A 144 6.78 -1.54 0.04
N ILE A 145 6.09 -1.44 1.16
CA ILE A 145 5.42 -0.21 1.55
C ILE A 145 6.42 0.93 1.75
N PRO A 146 7.58 0.73 2.42
CA PRO A 146 8.56 1.81 2.54
C PRO A 146 9.00 2.39 1.20
N LYS A 147 9.29 1.53 0.23
CA LYS A 147 9.71 1.99 -1.10
C LYS A 147 8.59 2.66 -1.86
N LEU A 148 7.37 2.13 -1.76
CA LEU A 148 6.19 2.71 -2.40
C LEU A 148 5.91 4.10 -1.85
N VAL A 149 5.90 4.24 -0.54
CA VAL A 149 5.63 5.53 0.12
C VAL A 149 6.74 6.54 -0.21
N GLU A 150 7.99 6.12 -0.19
CA GLU A 150 9.11 7.00 -0.53
C GLU A 150 9.02 7.49 -1.97
N ASP A 151 8.62 6.63 -2.90
CA ASP A 151 8.48 7.00 -4.31
C ASP A 151 7.30 7.95 -4.55
N LEU A 152 6.15 7.69 -3.94
CA LEU A 152 4.94 8.49 -4.16
C LEU A 152 4.89 9.74 -3.30
N LEU A 153 5.48 9.70 -2.12
CA LEU A 153 5.49 10.79 -1.15
C LEU A 153 6.93 11.08 -0.73
N PRO A 154 7.74 11.62 -1.64
CA PRO A 154 9.13 11.91 -1.30
C PRO A 154 9.17 12.88 -0.14
N ARG A 155 10.11 12.67 0.78
CA ARG A 155 10.37 13.62 1.85
C ARG A 155 10.63 14.96 1.21
N LYS A 156 9.86 15.96 1.60
CA LYS A 156 10.23 17.31 1.27
C LYS A 156 11.64 17.53 1.82
N GLU A 157 12.60 17.63 0.93
CA GLU A 157 13.84 18.24 1.33
C GLU A 157 13.47 19.60 1.90
N GLU A 158 13.88 19.83 3.12
CA GLU A 158 13.75 21.13 3.71
C GLU A 158 14.56 22.06 2.83
N THR A 159 13.88 22.67 1.87
CA THR A 159 14.45 23.82 1.19
C THR A 159 14.51 24.94 2.20
N PRO A 160 15.68 25.49 2.41
CA PRO A 160 15.78 26.70 3.18
C PRO A 160 14.93 27.82 2.59
#